data_17ab612bb2b813560df16fadd751894d
#
_entry.id   17ab612bb2b813560df16fadd751894d
#
_cell.length_a   1.000
_cell.length_b   1.000
_cell.length_c   1.000
_cell.angle_alpha   90.00
_cell.angle_beta   90.00
_cell.angle_gamma   90.00
#
_symmetry.space_group_name_H-M   'P 1'
#
loop_
_entity.id
_entity.type
_entity.pdbx_description
1 polymer ?
#
loop_
_entity_poly.entity_id
_entity_poly.type
_entity_poly.pdbx_seq_one_letter_code
_entity_poly.pdbx_strand_id
1 'polypeptide(L)'
;MKNLLIIFTRVPIEGHTKTRLEDFLSKKDIVIFHKNLIKRLINELKSDKWDLEVHVTPFDKVNVLKEILPNEIYKAKAAGNLFERMELAIDTALKNYEKVALIGSDIYDISKKDIEAAFAALDTNDIVFNPSSDGGYSLVASKINLANKLNIDFKNKSMILEETIKNSNTSLIKSLRSIDDIDTKEDLLYNYFGKNVYFLSKDEIVLDGKKIKLDETIFHDLININNWGNNNEEEKLI
;
A
#
# COMPACT_ATOMS: atom_id res chain seq x y z
N MET A 1 8.32 -8.85 23.87
CA MET A 1 7.24 -7.89 23.48
C MET A 1 6.66 -8.34 22.15
N LYS A 2 5.45 -7.90 21.80
CA LYS A 2 4.78 -8.24 20.53
C LYS A 2 5.20 -7.28 19.42
N ASN A 3 5.08 -7.68 18.15
CA ASN A 3 5.31 -6.81 17.00
C ASN A 3 4.02 -6.05 16.64
N LEU A 4 4.14 -4.94 15.91
CA LEU A 4 3.00 -4.18 15.40
C LEU A 4 3.12 -3.92 13.90
N LEU A 5 2.04 -4.16 13.17
CA LEU A 5 1.84 -3.70 11.81
C LEU A 5 0.91 -2.48 11.81
N ILE A 6 1.38 -1.37 11.27
CA ILE A 6 0.59 -0.14 11.06
C ILE A 6 0.23 -0.04 9.58
N ILE A 7 -1.05 0.16 9.27
CA ILE A 7 -1.52 0.43 7.91
C ILE A 7 -1.95 1.89 7.83
N PHE A 8 -1.25 2.68 6.99
CA PHE A 8 -1.65 4.05 6.68
C PHE A 8 -2.68 4.05 5.56
N THR A 9 -3.84 4.64 5.81
CA THR A 9 -4.88 4.79 4.78
C THR A 9 -5.49 6.19 4.75
N ARG A 10 -6.05 6.55 3.60
CA ARG A 10 -7.03 7.63 3.49
C ARG A 10 -8.44 7.03 3.56
N VAL A 11 -9.38 7.78 4.11
CA VAL A 11 -10.79 7.38 4.04
C VAL A 11 -11.24 7.41 2.59
N PRO A 12 -11.84 6.32 2.05
CA PRO A 12 -12.32 6.28 0.67
C PRO A 12 -13.57 7.14 0.51
N ILE A 13 -13.37 8.38 0.05
CA ILE A 13 -14.41 9.38 -0.22
C ILE A 13 -14.24 9.91 -1.65
N GLU A 14 -15.34 10.13 -2.35
CA GLU A 14 -15.34 10.65 -3.72
C GLU A 14 -14.52 11.94 -3.85
N GLY A 15 -13.65 11.99 -4.86
CA GLY A 15 -12.77 13.14 -5.15
C GLY A 15 -11.62 13.35 -4.16
N HIS A 16 -11.43 12.48 -3.17
CA HIS A 16 -10.37 12.59 -2.16
C HIS A 16 -9.41 11.39 -2.13
N THR A 17 -9.77 10.31 -2.80
CA THR A 17 -8.97 9.08 -2.83
C THR A 17 -8.67 8.69 -4.28
N LYS A 18 -7.46 8.19 -4.55
CA LYS A 18 -7.05 7.63 -5.85
C LYS A 18 -7.42 8.52 -7.05
N THR A 19 -7.26 9.82 -6.92
CA THR A 19 -7.69 10.82 -7.94
C THR A 19 -7.00 10.64 -9.29
N ARG A 20 -5.85 9.95 -9.34
CA ARG A 20 -5.17 9.62 -10.60
C ARG A 20 -5.93 8.57 -11.44
N LEU A 21 -6.92 7.90 -10.86
CA LEU A 21 -7.79 6.97 -11.58
C LEU A 21 -9.04 7.66 -12.15
N GLU A 22 -9.28 8.96 -11.89
CA GLU A 22 -10.52 9.67 -12.30
C GLU A 22 -10.66 9.86 -13.82
N ASP A 23 -9.58 9.76 -14.56
CA ASP A 23 -9.62 9.75 -16.04
C ASP A 23 -10.01 8.36 -16.60
N PHE A 24 -10.02 7.33 -15.77
CA PHE A 24 -10.30 5.95 -16.16
C PHE A 24 -11.57 5.38 -15.51
N LEU A 25 -11.77 5.59 -14.21
CA LEU A 25 -12.91 5.12 -13.43
C LEU A 25 -13.79 6.28 -12.95
N SER A 26 -15.07 6.02 -12.71
CA SER A 26 -15.93 7.00 -12.04
C SER A 26 -15.51 7.20 -10.58
N LYS A 27 -15.81 8.37 -10.00
CA LYS A 27 -15.49 8.65 -8.58
C LYS A 27 -16.13 7.64 -7.63
N LYS A 28 -17.32 7.13 -7.95
CA LYS A 28 -18.01 6.08 -7.17
C LYS A 28 -17.26 4.75 -7.25
N ASP A 29 -16.83 4.35 -8.45
CA ASP A 29 -16.09 3.10 -8.66
C ASP A 29 -14.74 3.14 -7.97
N ILE A 30 -14.05 4.29 -7.99
CA ILE A 30 -12.80 4.51 -7.25
C ILE A 30 -13.00 4.30 -5.74
N VAL A 31 -14.10 4.80 -5.19
CA VAL A 31 -14.42 4.58 -3.76
C VAL A 31 -14.66 3.10 -3.47
N ILE A 32 -15.41 2.39 -4.33
CA ILE A 32 -15.67 0.95 -4.19
C ILE A 32 -14.35 0.17 -4.29
N PHE A 33 -13.57 0.44 -5.32
CA PHE A 33 -12.25 -0.18 -5.51
C PHE A 33 -11.35 0.00 -4.28
N HIS A 34 -11.20 1.25 -3.79
CA HIS A 34 -10.34 1.52 -2.64
C HIS A 34 -10.85 0.86 -1.35
N LYS A 35 -12.17 0.83 -1.12
CA LYS A 35 -12.77 0.07 -0.01
C LYS A 35 -12.42 -1.42 -0.08
N ASN A 36 -12.54 -2.02 -1.27
CA ASN A 36 -12.23 -3.42 -1.49
C ASN A 36 -10.74 -3.70 -1.28
N LEU A 37 -9.86 -2.82 -1.76
CA LEU A 37 -8.41 -2.94 -1.59
C LEU A 37 -8.01 -2.90 -0.10
N ILE A 38 -8.52 -1.93 0.66
CA ILE A 38 -8.28 -1.82 2.11
C ILE A 38 -8.80 -3.08 2.84
N LYS A 39 -10.03 -3.51 2.52
CA LYS A 39 -10.65 -4.68 3.16
C LYS A 39 -9.84 -5.95 2.90
N ARG A 40 -9.45 -6.18 1.63
CA ARG A 40 -8.61 -7.32 1.25
C ARG A 40 -7.28 -7.29 1.98
N LEU A 41 -6.57 -6.16 1.92
CA LEU A 41 -5.25 -5.99 2.53
C LEU A 41 -5.28 -6.29 4.03
N ILE A 42 -6.23 -5.69 4.77
CA ILE A 42 -6.34 -5.89 6.22
C ILE A 42 -6.65 -7.36 6.54
N ASN A 43 -7.59 -7.99 5.83
CA ASN A 43 -7.92 -9.39 6.05
C ASN A 43 -6.76 -10.33 5.73
N GLU A 44 -6.00 -10.05 4.65
CA GLU A 44 -4.81 -10.80 4.27
C GLU A 44 -3.72 -10.71 5.35
N LEU A 45 -3.50 -9.51 5.92
CA LEU A 45 -2.38 -9.27 6.82
C LEU A 45 -2.67 -9.50 8.31
N LYS A 46 -3.89 -9.87 8.69
CA LYS A 46 -4.20 -10.27 10.07
C LYS A 46 -3.42 -11.52 10.48
N SER A 47 -2.81 -11.49 11.66
CA SER A 47 -2.01 -12.59 12.20
C SER A 47 -2.05 -12.59 13.73
N ASP A 48 -1.75 -13.73 14.34
CA ASP A 48 -1.49 -13.86 15.77
C ASP A 48 -0.05 -13.49 16.16
N LYS A 49 0.84 -13.33 15.17
CA LYS A 49 2.26 -13.00 15.36
C LYS A 49 2.51 -11.50 15.59
N TRP A 50 1.56 -10.64 15.25
CA TRP A 50 1.62 -9.19 15.45
C TRP A 50 0.24 -8.60 15.67
N ASP A 51 0.19 -7.45 16.33
CA ASP A 51 -1.00 -6.62 16.38
C ASP A 51 -1.11 -5.77 15.11
N LEU A 52 -2.32 -5.37 14.73
CA LEU A 52 -2.59 -4.54 13.56
C LEU A 52 -3.34 -3.28 13.97
N GLU A 53 -2.86 -2.12 13.52
CA GLU A 53 -3.52 -0.84 13.70
C GLU A 53 -3.70 -0.13 12.34
N VAL A 54 -4.85 0.53 12.16
CA VAL A 54 -5.17 1.29 10.96
C VAL A 54 -5.13 2.78 11.28
N HIS A 55 -4.14 3.49 10.78
CA HIS A 55 -4.00 4.93 10.96
C HIS A 55 -4.63 5.69 9.79
N VAL A 56 -5.58 6.56 10.09
CA VAL A 56 -6.55 7.08 9.12
C VAL A 56 -6.49 8.60 8.99
N THR A 57 -6.71 9.11 7.78
CA THR A 57 -6.95 10.52 7.52
C THR A 57 -8.01 10.71 6.43
N PRO A 58 -8.96 11.63 6.57
CA PRO A 58 -9.29 12.40 7.78
C PRO A 58 -10.00 11.52 8.82
N PHE A 59 -9.68 11.68 10.10
CA PHE A 59 -10.17 10.79 11.16
C PHE A 59 -11.64 10.99 11.51
N ASP A 60 -12.17 12.19 11.31
CA ASP A 60 -13.60 12.50 11.51
C ASP A 60 -14.51 11.71 10.56
N LYS A 61 -13.97 11.15 9.47
CA LYS A 61 -14.67 10.30 8.50
C LYS A 61 -14.41 8.79 8.70
N VAL A 62 -13.79 8.40 9.81
CA VAL A 62 -13.40 6.99 10.06
C VAL A 62 -14.59 6.01 10.02
N ASN A 63 -15.82 6.48 10.26
CA ASN A 63 -17.01 5.64 10.22
C ASN A 63 -17.21 4.95 8.86
N VAL A 64 -16.77 5.55 7.75
CA VAL A 64 -16.79 4.93 6.42
C VAL A 64 -15.98 3.62 6.39
N LEU A 65 -14.89 3.56 7.15
CA LEU A 65 -14.09 2.32 7.29
C LEU A 65 -14.67 1.37 8.32
N LYS A 66 -15.22 1.89 9.42
CA LYS A 66 -15.88 1.06 10.45
C LYS A 66 -17.09 0.31 9.93
N GLU A 67 -17.79 0.83 8.93
CA GLU A 67 -18.91 0.14 8.26
C GLU A 67 -18.47 -1.15 7.57
N ILE A 68 -17.26 -1.19 7.02
CA ILE A 68 -16.74 -2.35 6.27
C ILE A 68 -15.77 -3.22 7.08
N LEU A 69 -15.17 -2.66 8.12
CA LEU A 69 -14.16 -3.27 8.98
C LEU A 69 -14.38 -2.83 10.45
N PRO A 70 -15.46 -3.29 11.11
CA PRO A 70 -15.89 -2.75 12.42
C PRO A 70 -14.97 -3.11 13.59
N ASN A 71 -14.16 -4.16 13.44
CA ASN A 71 -13.39 -4.73 14.55
C ASN A 71 -11.91 -4.30 14.56
N GLU A 72 -11.53 -3.33 13.73
CA GLU A 72 -10.15 -2.86 13.64
C GLU A 72 -9.86 -1.75 14.67
N ILE A 73 -8.58 -1.65 15.05
CA ILE A 73 -8.09 -0.55 15.89
C ILE A 73 -7.76 0.63 14.97
N TYR A 74 -8.53 1.71 15.10
CA TYR A 74 -8.33 2.91 14.30
C TYR A 74 -7.66 4.01 15.12
N LYS A 75 -6.65 4.66 14.52
CA LYS A 75 -5.96 5.84 15.06
C LYS A 75 -5.94 6.97 14.03
N ALA A 76 -5.90 8.21 14.52
CA ALA A 76 -5.67 9.36 13.65
C ALA A 76 -4.21 9.39 13.19
N LYS A 77 -3.95 9.70 11.91
CA LYS A 77 -2.60 10.09 11.51
C LYS A 77 -2.23 11.43 12.12
N ALA A 78 -0.99 11.58 12.54
CA ALA A 78 -0.46 12.83 13.05
C ALA A 78 -0.51 13.96 12.00
N ALA A 79 -0.33 15.19 12.41
CA ALA A 79 -0.03 16.32 11.54
C ALA A 79 1.39 16.23 10.98
N GLY A 80 1.69 17.02 9.94
CA GLY A 80 3.01 17.06 9.30
C GLY A 80 3.02 16.43 7.91
N ASN A 81 4.20 16.36 7.28
CA ASN A 81 4.40 15.69 6.01
C ASN A 81 4.34 14.15 6.17
N LEU A 82 4.44 13.40 5.08
CA LEU A 82 4.32 11.93 5.11
C LEU A 82 5.40 11.29 5.99
N PHE A 83 6.65 11.72 5.87
CA PHE A 83 7.78 11.15 6.59
C PHE A 83 7.68 11.41 8.10
N GLU A 84 7.36 12.64 8.50
CA GLU A 84 7.12 13.00 9.91
C GLU A 84 6.00 12.16 10.53
N ARG A 85 4.92 11.92 9.77
CA ARG A 85 3.81 11.06 10.24
C ARG A 85 4.25 9.61 10.41
N MET A 86 5.07 9.08 9.50
CA MET A 86 5.59 7.71 9.59
C MET A 86 6.53 7.56 10.78
N GLU A 87 7.50 8.48 10.94
CA GLU A 87 8.40 8.51 12.09
C GLU A 87 7.64 8.53 13.41
N LEU A 88 6.71 9.48 13.56
CA LEU A 88 5.95 9.63 14.80
C LEU A 88 5.09 8.41 15.10
N ALA A 89 4.48 7.78 14.09
CA ALA A 89 3.68 6.57 14.28
C ALA A 89 4.54 5.39 14.76
N ILE A 90 5.69 5.16 14.13
CA ILE A 90 6.62 4.09 14.49
C ILE A 90 7.22 4.36 15.88
N ASP A 91 7.73 5.55 16.14
CA ASP A 91 8.38 5.91 17.40
C ASP A 91 7.42 5.85 18.59
N THR A 92 6.16 6.24 18.36
CA THR A 92 5.12 6.10 19.39
C THR A 92 4.82 4.64 19.68
N ALA A 93 4.74 3.81 18.67
CA ALA A 93 4.47 2.39 18.81
C ALA A 93 5.63 1.62 19.46
N LEU A 94 6.88 1.96 19.17
CA LEU A 94 8.08 1.35 19.76
C LEU A 94 8.18 1.53 21.29
N LYS A 95 7.37 2.39 21.89
CA LYS A 95 7.27 2.47 23.37
C LYS A 95 6.63 1.21 23.99
N ASN A 96 5.82 0.47 23.22
CA ASN A 96 5.04 -0.67 23.68
C ASN A 96 5.30 -1.94 22.85
N TYR A 97 5.93 -1.84 21.71
CA TYR A 97 6.22 -2.94 20.79
C TYR A 97 7.73 -3.05 20.54
N GLU A 98 8.19 -4.26 20.27
CA GLU A 98 9.62 -4.53 20.01
C GLU A 98 10.03 -4.13 18.60
N LYS A 99 9.17 -4.42 17.64
CA LYS A 99 9.35 -4.13 16.21
C LYS A 99 8.08 -3.58 15.65
N VAL A 100 8.19 -2.58 14.80
CA VAL A 100 7.05 -1.93 14.14
C VAL A 100 7.28 -1.91 12.64
N ALA A 101 6.31 -2.37 11.87
CA ALA A 101 6.25 -2.21 10.42
C ALA A 101 5.12 -1.26 10.05
N LEU A 102 5.34 -0.43 9.03
CA LEU A 102 4.35 0.49 8.49
C LEU A 102 4.27 0.35 6.97
N ILE A 103 3.05 0.23 6.45
CA ILE A 103 2.74 0.14 5.03
C ILE A 103 1.63 1.12 4.62
N GLY A 104 1.54 1.41 3.33
CA GLY A 104 0.36 2.03 2.71
C GLY A 104 -0.79 1.03 2.55
N SER A 105 -2.00 1.53 2.31
CA SER A 105 -3.18 0.68 2.01
C SER A 105 -3.38 0.42 0.53
N ASP A 106 -2.49 0.92 -0.30
CA ASP A 106 -2.63 0.98 -1.75
C ASP A 106 -1.97 -0.19 -2.48
N ILE A 107 -1.55 -1.20 -1.72
CA ILE A 107 -0.75 -2.34 -2.19
C ILE A 107 -1.67 -3.55 -2.39
N TYR A 108 -1.55 -4.20 -3.55
CA TYR A 108 -2.22 -5.47 -3.82
C TYR A 108 -1.31 -6.68 -3.58
N ASP A 109 -0.07 -6.64 -4.10
CA ASP A 109 0.90 -7.74 -4.05
C ASP A 109 1.74 -7.72 -2.77
N ILE A 110 1.09 -7.82 -1.61
CA ILE A 110 1.73 -8.01 -0.31
C ILE A 110 1.04 -9.13 0.46
N SER A 111 1.80 -9.91 1.17
CA SER A 111 1.33 -11.07 1.93
C SER A 111 1.87 -11.09 3.35
N LYS A 112 1.34 -11.97 4.19
CA LYS A 112 1.91 -12.25 5.54
C LYS A 112 3.39 -12.60 5.50
N LYS A 113 3.85 -13.30 4.47
CA LYS A 113 5.27 -13.69 4.33
C LYS A 113 6.18 -12.47 4.20
N ASP A 114 5.72 -11.40 3.54
CA ASP A 114 6.50 -10.16 3.42
C ASP A 114 6.63 -9.46 4.78
N ILE A 115 5.54 -9.42 5.56
CA ILE A 115 5.56 -8.85 6.92
C ILE A 115 6.43 -9.70 7.86
N GLU A 116 6.34 -11.02 7.78
CA GLU A 116 7.21 -11.95 8.54
C GLU A 116 8.68 -11.73 8.17
N ALA A 117 8.99 -11.61 6.88
CA ALA A 117 10.35 -11.37 6.42
C ALA A 117 10.89 -10.00 6.93
N ALA A 118 10.05 -8.97 6.96
CA ALA A 118 10.42 -7.67 7.49
C ALA A 118 10.74 -7.75 9.00
N PHE A 119 9.89 -8.39 9.80
CA PHE A 119 10.15 -8.57 11.23
C PHE A 119 11.36 -9.47 11.51
N ALA A 120 11.56 -10.54 10.74
CA ALA A 120 12.73 -11.39 10.88
C ALA A 120 14.03 -10.67 10.52
N ALA A 121 14.01 -9.84 9.46
CA ALA A 121 15.19 -9.06 9.08
C ALA A 121 15.61 -8.04 10.14
N LEU A 122 14.69 -7.55 10.98
CA LEU A 122 15.00 -6.68 12.12
C LEU A 122 15.76 -7.39 13.26
N ASP A 123 15.89 -8.70 13.26
CA ASP A 123 16.75 -9.38 14.25
C ASP A 123 18.21 -8.93 14.12
N THR A 124 18.67 -8.74 12.90
CA THR A 124 20.06 -8.36 12.57
C THR A 124 20.20 -6.95 11.97
N ASN A 125 19.11 -6.27 11.66
CA ASN A 125 19.11 -4.91 11.08
C ASN A 125 18.30 -3.95 11.95
N ASP A 126 18.54 -2.67 11.84
CA ASP A 126 17.85 -1.61 12.57
C ASP A 126 16.58 -1.15 11.82
N ILE A 127 16.70 -1.04 10.50
CA ILE A 127 15.64 -0.58 9.60
C ILE A 127 15.53 -1.54 8.40
N VAL A 128 14.31 -1.80 7.97
CA VAL A 128 14.01 -2.65 6.82
C VAL A 128 13.06 -1.92 5.88
N PHE A 129 13.32 -2.00 4.58
CA PHE A 129 12.47 -1.45 3.53
C PHE A 129 12.03 -2.52 2.52
N ASN A 130 10.81 -2.39 2.00
CA ASN A 130 10.44 -2.96 0.71
C ASN A 130 10.44 -1.81 -0.31
N PRO A 131 11.38 -1.78 -1.26
CA PRO A 131 11.44 -0.77 -2.30
C PRO A 131 10.19 -0.75 -3.16
N SER A 132 9.86 0.39 -3.77
CA SER A 132 8.92 0.51 -4.87
C SER A 132 9.63 0.93 -6.16
N SER A 133 9.05 0.59 -7.31
CA SER A 133 9.65 0.84 -8.63
C SER A 133 9.80 2.33 -8.96
N ASP A 134 9.05 3.20 -8.29
CA ASP A 134 9.12 4.66 -8.42
C ASP A 134 10.31 5.30 -7.68
N GLY A 135 11.12 4.48 -6.98
CA GLY A 135 12.28 4.93 -6.20
C GLY A 135 11.97 5.26 -4.73
N GLY A 136 10.75 5.01 -4.29
CA GLY A 136 10.32 5.08 -2.91
C GLY A 136 10.36 3.72 -2.20
N TYR A 137 9.47 3.54 -1.25
CA TYR A 137 9.25 2.29 -0.54
C TYR A 137 7.80 2.14 -0.11
N SER A 138 7.27 0.93 -0.22
CA SER A 138 5.92 0.55 0.17
C SER A 138 5.82 0.09 1.62
N LEU A 139 6.94 -0.36 2.20
CA LEU A 139 7.07 -0.76 3.60
C LEU A 139 8.32 -0.15 4.21
N VAL A 140 8.19 0.34 5.44
CA VAL A 140 9.30 0.60 6.35
C VAL A 140 9.05 -0.10 7.68
N ALA A 141 10.06 -0.82 8.19
CA ALA A 141 9.99 -1.43 9.51
C ALA A 141 11.22 -1.05 10.34
N SER A 142 11.05 -0.92 11.65
CA SER A 142 12.13 -0.53 12.55
C SER A 142 12.00 -1.16 13.93
N LYS A 143 13.14 -1.36 14.59
CA LYS A 143 13.27 -1.66 16.03
C LYS A 143 13.91 -0.51 16.81
N ILE A 144 14.30 0.56 16.12
CA ILE A 144 14.93 1.76 16.71
C ILE A 144 14.06 2.99 16.44
N ASN A 145 14.27 4.03 17.24
CA ASN A 145 13.64 5.33 17.03
C ASN A 145 14.06 5.93 15.68
N LEU A 146 13.10 6.46 14.92
CA LEU A 146 13.27 6.97 13.57
C LEU A 146 13.30 8.51 13.49
N ALA A 147 13.25 9.23 14.62
CA ALA A 147 13.21 10.69 14.61
C ALA A 147 14.28 11.30 13.69
N ASN A 148 13.86 12.09 12.71
CA ASN A 148 14.68 12.73 11.66
C ASN A 148 15.46 11.76 10.76
N LYS A 149 15.08 10.49 10.66
CA LYS A 149 15.76 9.50 9.80
C LYS A 149 15.07 9.30 8.47
N LEU A 150 13.74 9.38 8.44
CA LEU A 150 12.94 9.25 7.21
C LEU A 150 12.70 10.61 6.55
N ASN A 151 12.67 11.69 7.32
CA ASN A 151 12.33 13.02 6.83
C ASN A 151 13.51 13.60 6.02
N ILE A 152 13.37 13.53 4.71
CA ILE A 152 14.35 13.98 3.73
C ILE A 152 13.78 15.12 2.87
N ASP A 153 14.63 16.03 2.45
CA ASP A 153 14.32 17.03 1.42
C ASP A 153 14.77 16.46 0.06
N PHE A 154 13.84 15.82 -0.64
CA PHE A 154 14.15 15.15 -1.92
C PHE A 154 13.79 16.05 -3.12
N LYS A 155 14.76 16.22 -4.03
CA LYS A 155 14.56 16.93 -5.30
C LYS A 155 13.96 16.02 -6.38
N ASN A 156 14.19 14.73 -6.27
CA ASN A 156 13.75 13.73 -7.24
C ASN A 156 13.06 12.56 -6.51
N LYS A 157 11.81 12.28 -6.88
CA LYS A 157 11.03 11.18 -6.29
C LYS A 157 11.68 9.80 -6.48
N SER A 158 12.36 9.59 -7.60
CA SER A 158 13.05 8.32 -7.88
C SER A 158 14.25 8.01 -6.97
N MET A 159 14.61 8.93 -6.07
CA MET A 159 15.74 8.79 -5.15
C MET A 159 15.31 8.76 -3.68
N ILE A 160 14.03 8.70 -3.38
CA ILE A 160 13.51 8.78 -2.00
C ILE A 160 14.13 7.72 -1.10
N LEU A 161 14.14 6.45 -1.52
CA LEU A 161 14.72 5.37 -0.72
C LEU A 161 16.22 5.56 -0.51
N GLU A 162 16.96 5.90 -1.56
CA GLU A 162 18.42 6.09 -1.49
C GLU A 162 18.77 7.22 -0.52
N GLU A 163 18.08 8.35 -0.62
CA GLU A 163 18.30 9.49 0.26
C GLU A 163 17.86 9.21 1.69
N THR A 164 16.76 8.47 1.89
CA THR A 164 16.33 8.01 3.21
C THR A 164 17.37 7.09 3.85
N ILE A 165 17.95 6.16 3.10
CA ILE A 165 19.03 5.29 3.58
C ILE A 165 20.25 6.13 4.02
N LYS A 166 20.67 7.09 3.21
CA LYS A 166 21.79 7.98 3.57
C LYS A 166 21.50 8.81 4.83
N ASN A 167 20.27 9.30 4.98
CA ASN A 167 19.87 10.14 6.12
C ASN A 167 19.69 9.35 7.42
N SER A 168 19.45 8.05 7.34
CA SER A 168 19.09 7.22 8.51
C SER A 168 20.20 7.05 9.55
N ASN A 169 21.46 7.37 9.18
CA ASN A 169 22.64 7.29 10.04
C ASN A 169 22.87 5.91 10.72
N THR A 170 22.47 4.83 10.06
CA THR A 170 22.80 3.46 10.46
C THR A 170 23.25 2.66 9.24
N SER A 171 24.21 1.77 9.44
CA SER A 171 24.65 0.82 8.41
C SER A 171 23.85 -0.50 8.42
N LEU A 172 23.03 -0.72 9.45
CA LEU A 172 22.23 -1.91 9.62
C LEU A 172 20.86 -1.76 8.95
N ILE A 173 20.87 -1.66 7.62
CA ILE A 173 19.67 -1.51 6.79
C ILE A 173 19.55 -2.69 5.85
N LYS A 174 18.33 -3.22 5.70
CA LYS A 174 18.01 -4.29 4.77
C LYS A 174 16.91 -3.85 3.81
N SER A 175 17.15 -3.98 2.51
CA SER A 175 16.08 -3.94 1.50
C SER A 175 15.64 -5.36 1.19
N LEU A 176 14.31 -5.55 1.13
CA LEU A 176 13.66 -6.79 0.74
C LEU A 176 13.20 -6.72 -0.72
N ARG A 177 12.26 -7.59 -1.13
CA ARG A 177 11.72 -7.54 -2.49
C ARG A 177 11.00 -6.21 -2.77
N SER A 178 10.97 -5.81 -4.03
CA SER A 178 10.16 -4.67 -4.44
C SER A 178 8.67 -5.01 -4.36
N ILE A 179 7.87 -4.03 -3.94
CA ILE A 179 6.41 -4.10 -3.88
C ILE A 179 5.87 -2.74 -4.31
N ASP A 180 4.96 -2.75 -5.28
CA ASP A 180 4.39 -1.53 -5.83
C ASP A 180 2.97 -1.29 -5.31
N ASP A 181 2.57 -0.02 -5.28
CA ASP A 181 1.21 0.42 -5.01
C ASP A 181 0.41 0.55 -6.32
N ILE A 182 -0.91 0.61 -6.19
CA ILE A 182 -1.81 0.83 -7.33
C ILE A 182 -2.24 2.31 -7.30
N ASP A 183 -1.58 3.15 -8.08
CA ASP A 183 -1.86 4.58 -8.15
C ASP A 183 -2.46 5.03 -9.48
N THR A 184 -2.12 4.36 -10.56
CA THR A 184 -2.51 4.68 -11.93
C THR A 184 -3.38 3.58 -12.55
N LYS A 185 -3.98 3.86 -13.70
CA LYS A 185 -4.70 2.85 -14.48
C LYS A 185 -3.78 1.75 -15.00
N GLU A 186 -2.53 2.09 -15.28
CA GLU A 186 -1.49 1.15 -15.68
C GLU A 186 -1.21 0.14 -14.55
N ASP A 187 -1.03 0.63 -13.31
CA ASP A 187 -0.84 -0.22 -12.14
C ASP A 187 -2.06 -1.11 -11.90
N LEU A 188 -3.26 -0.53 -12.02
CA LEU A 188 -4.52 -1.26 -11.85
C LEU A 188 -4.64 -2.43 -12.83
N LEU A 189 -4.42 -2.17 -14.12
CA LEU A 189 -4.51 -3.19 -15.16
C LEU A 189 -3.36 -4.19 -15.09
N TYR A 190 -2.14 -3.75 -14.73
CA TYR A 190 -1.03 -4.65 -14.49
C TYR A 190 -1.36 -5.66 -13.38
N ASN A 191 -1.89 -5.19 -12.25
CA ASN A 191 -2.27 -6.08 -11.15
C ASN A 191 -3.46 -7.01 -11.51
N TYR A 192 -4.38 -6.55 -12.36
CA TYR A 192 -5.52 -7.36 -12.80
C TYR A 192 -5.10 -8.45 -13.80
N PHE A 193 -4.35 -8.10 -14.85
CA PHE A 193 -3.94 -9.02 -15.90
C PHE A 193 -2.64 -9.78 -15.61
N GLY A 194 -1.86 -9.37 -14.59
CA GLY A 194 -0.54 -9.95 -14.28
C GLY A 194 0.56 -9.58 -15.28
N LYS A 195 0.33 -8.62 -16.16
CA LYS A 195 1.27 -8.21 -17.23
C LYS A 195 0.99 -6.79 -17.72
N ASN A 196 1.99 -6.21 -18.41
CA ASN A 196 1.86 -4.87 -18.98
C ASN A 196 0.81 -4.82 -20.09
N VAL A 197 0.06 -3.74 -20.12
CA VAL A 197 -0.93 -3.41 -21.15
C VAL A 197 -0.53 -2.13 -21.89
N TYR A 198 -0.92 -2.02 -23.15
CA TYR A 198 -0.74 -0.82 -23.95
C TYR A 198 -2.11 -0.25 -24.29
N PHE A 199 -2.35 1.01 -23.91
CA PHE A 199 -3.59 1.70 -24.23
C PHE A 199 -3.65 2.13 -25.69
N LEU A 200 -4.74 1.79 -26.37
CA LEU A 200 -5.11 2.35 -27.68
C LEU A 200 -6.10 3.49 -27.53
N SER A 201 -7.00 3.39 -26.56
CA SER A 201 -7.98 4.40 -26.17
C SER A 201 -8.31 4.27 -24.68
N LYS A 202 -9.33 4.97 -24.20
CA LYS A 202 -9.80 4.86 -22.81
C LYS A 202 -10.35 3.46 -22.49
N ASP A 203 -10.97 2.82 -23.47
CA ASP A 203 -11.68 1.55 -23.34
C ASP A 203 -11.12 0.43 -24.23
N GLU A 204 -9.94 0.63 -24.82
CA GLU A 204 -9.29 -0.36 -25.67
C GLU A 204 -7.80 -0.48 -25.34
N ILE A 205 -7.34 -1.70 -25.10
CA ILE A 205 -5.94 -2.03 -24.78
C ILE A 205 -5.39 -3.08 -25.74
N VAL A 206 -4.06 -3.21 -25.75
CA VAL A 206 -3.35 -4.35 -26.32
C VAL A 206 -2.73 -5.16 -25.20
N LEU A 207 -3.03 -6.45 -25.18
CA LEU A 207 -2.48 -7.43 -24.26
C LEU A 207 -1.97 -8.62 -25.09
N ASP A 208 -0.69 -8.94 -24.99
CA ASP A 208 -0.03 -10.01 -25.78
C ASP A 208 -0.30 -9.92 -27.29
N GLY A 209 -0.29 -8.70 -27.83
CA GLY A 209 -0.54 -8.44 -29.25
C GLY A 209 -2.02 -8.50 -29.68
N LYS A 210 -2.95 -8.84 -28.77
CA LYS A 210 -4.39 -8.84 -29.03
C LYS A 210 -5.03 -7.55 -28.55
N LYS A 211 -5.95 -7.01 -29.35
CA LYS A 211 -6.80 -5.89 -28.94
C LYS A 211 -7.94 -6.41 -28.07
N ILE A 212 -8.11 -5.75 -26.91
CA ILE A 212 -9.16 -6.08 -25.94
C ILE A 212 -9.95 -4.81 -25.67
N LYS A 213 -11.26 -4.89 -25.77
CA LYS A 213 -12.17 -3.84 -25.36
C LYS A 213 -12.47 -4.01 -23.87
N LEU A 214 -12.25 -2.96 -23.10
CA LEU A 214 -12.62 -2.91 -21.69
C LEU A 214 -14.11 -2.60 -21.60
N ASP A 215 -14.91 -3.64 -21.49
CA ASP A 215 -16.37 -3.55 -21.34
C ASP A 215 -16.80 -3.42 -19.87
N GLU A 216 -18.12 -3.32 -19.65
CA GLU A 216 -18.69 -3.17 -18.30
C GLU A 216 -18.33 -4.36 -17.37
N THR A 217 -18.15 -5.56 -17.91
CA THR A 217 -17.79 -6.75 -17.15
C THR A 217 -16.36 -6.62 -16.61
N ILE A 218 -15.41 -6.24 -17.48
CA ILE A 218 -14.02 -6.02 -17.09
C ILE A 218 -13.92 -4.86 -16.09
N PHE A 219 -14.64 -3.76 -16.31
CA PHE A 219 -14.66 -2.65 -15.35
C PHE A 219 -15.23 -3.06 -13.99
N HIS A 220 -16.31 -3.87 -13.97
CA HIS A 220 -16.86 -4.41 -12.74
C HIS A 220 -15.84 -5.28 -12.00
N ASP A 221 -15.10 -6.13 -12.70
CA ASP A 221 -14.09 -7.00 -12.11
C ASP A 221 -12.87 -6.22 -11.62
N LEU A 222 -12.46 -5.17 -12.34
CA LEU A 222 -11.38 -4.28 -11.91
C LEU A 222 -11.64 -3.63 -10.55
N ILE A 223 -12.87 -3.23 -10.26
CA ILE A 223 -13.23 -2.64 -8.97
C ILE A 223 -13.50 -3.69 -7.89
N ASN A 224 -13.85 -4.93 -8.27
CA ASN A 224 -14.10 -6.03 -7.36
C ASN A 224 -12.87 -6.95 -7.24
N ILE A 225 -11.84 -6.46 -6.57
CA ILE A 225 -10.53 -7.13 -6.44
C ILE A 225 -10.57 -8.53 -5.84
N ASN A 226 -11.69 -8.95 -5.23
CA ASN A 226 -11.84 -10.32 -4.74
C ASN A 226 -11.87 -11.36 -5.88
N ASN A 227 -12.17 -10.93 -7.11
CA ASN A 227 -12.18 -11.77 -8.31
C ASN A 227 -10.79 -11.87 -8.97
N TRP A 228 -9.81 -11.03 -8.54
CA TRP A 228 -8.46 -11.07 -9.10
C TRP A 228 -7.75 -12.38 -8.69
N GLY A 229 -7.14 -13.04 -9.65
CA GLY A 229 -6.41 -14.28 -9.43
C GLY A 229 -7.24 -15.57 -9.41
N ASN A 230 -8.58 -15.48 -9.38
CA ASN A 230 -9.46 -16.66 -9.46
C ASN A 230 -9.78 -17.07 -10.89
N ASN A 231 -9.58 -16.17 -11.86
CA ASN A 231 -9.84 -16.45 -13.27
C ASN A 231 -8.53 -16.91 -13.93
N ASN A 232 -8.54 -18.09 -14.56
CA ASN A 232 -7.48 -18.49 -15.47
C ASN A 232 -7.33 -17.42 -16.57
N GLU A 233 -6.11 -17.21 -17.07
CA GLU A 233 -5.83 -16.19 -18.09
C GLU A 233 -6.77 -16.23 -19.29
N GLU A 234 -7.31 -17.42 -19.63
CA GLU A 234 -8.27 -17.63 -20.71
C GLU A 234 -9.67 -17.05 -20.43
N GLU A 235 -10.12 -17.02 -19.17
CA GLU A 235 -11.44 -16.49 -18.79
C GLU A 235 -11.51 -14.97 -18.73
N LYS A 236 -10.34 -14.27 -18.58
CA LYS A 236 -10.27 -12.81 -18.59
C LYS A 236 -10.31 -12.22 -20.01
N LEU A 237 -10.23 -13.07 -21.04
CA LEU A 237 -10.10 -12.70 -22.45
C LEU A 237 -11.34 -13.05 -23.30
N ILE A 238 -12.40 -13.59 -22.70
CA ILE A 238 -13.68 -13.88 -23.31
C ILE A 238 -14.69 -12.81 -22.92
#